data_af1c7efe7f6f1d1fda563d582376cd04
#
_entry.id   af1c7efe7f6f1d1fda563d582376cd04
#
_cell.length_a   1.000
_cell.length_b   1.000
_cell.length_c   1.000
_cell.angle_alpha   90.00
_cell.angle_beta   90.00
_cell.angle_gamma   90.00
#
_symmetry.space_group_name_H-M   'P 1'
#
loop_
_entity.id
_entity.type
_entity.pdbx_description
1 polymer ?
#
loop_
_entity_poly.entity_id
_entity_poly.type
_entity_poly.pdbx_seq_one_letter_code
_entity_poly.pdbx_strand_id
1 'polypeptide(L)'
;MIKVIKLGGKEYQMKASAYTQFAYKNETGRSFLDDLSKLTELKDLGSDDITKSLKALEPVFNIILDMSYIMINEAVPNTFNNREDFYKSIDCIFDDDNMDSITEIISLALSPIYRGNI
;
A
#
# COMPACT_ATOMS: atom_id res chain seq x y z
N MET A 1 -9.32 -12.22 3.46
CA MET A 1 -8.09 -12.62 4.16
C MET A 1 -7.51 -11.44 4.90
N ILE A 2 -7.17 -11.63 6.16
CA ILE A 2 -6.54 -10.59 6.99
C ILE A 2 -5.08 -10.97 7.17
N LYS A 3 -4.20 -10.00 6.99
CA LYS A 3 -2.77 -10.19 7.17
C LYS A 3 -2.20 -9.07 8.03
N VAL A 4 -1.26 -9.41 8.92
CA VAL A 4 -0.55 -8.41 9.72
C VAL A 4 0.68 -7.97 8.93
N ILE A 5 0.77 -6.68 8.65
CA ILE A 5 1.87 -6.11 7.87
C ILE A 5 2.50 -4.97 8.67
N LYS A 6 3.81 -4.97 8.71
CA LYS A 6 4.55 -3.91 9.40
C LYS A 6 4.80 -2.75 8.45
N LEU A 7 4.44 -1.54 8.90
CA LEU A 7 4.64 -0.33 8.12
C LEU A 7 4.99 0.82 9.06
N GLY A 8 6.08 1.51 8.76
CA GLY A 8 6.52 2.63 9.61
C GLY A 8 6.85 2.23 11.03
N GLY A 9 7.34 1.01 11.23
CA GLY A 9 7.70 0.50 12.55
C GLY A 9 6.53 -0.02 13.38
N LYS A 10 5.30 0.02 12.84
CA LYS A 10 4.09 -0.46 13.52
C LYS A 10 3.45 -1.60 12.74
N GLU A 11 2.82 -2.53 13.46
CA GLU A 11 2.09 -3.62 12.83
C GLU A 11 0.62 -3.25 12.68
N TYR A 12 0.08 -3.50 11.48
CA TYR A 12 -1.32 -3.25 11.17
C TYR A 12 -1.97 -4.51 10.61
N GLN A 13 -3.21 -4.74 11.01
CA GLN A 13 -4.05 -5.72 10.33
C GLN A 13 -4.57 -5.09 9.05
N MET A 14 -4.39 -5.77 7.94
CA MET A 14 -4.88 -5.32 6.64
C MET A 14 -5.69 -6.42 5.99
N LYS A 15 -6.76 -6.02 5.30
CA LYS A 15 -7.65 -6.94 4.59
C LYS A 15 -7.89 -6.43 3.18
N ALA A 16 -7.89 -7.34 2.23
CA ALA A 16 -8.26 -7.02 0.85
C ALA A 16 -9.38 -7.95 0.39
N SER A 17 -10.31 -7.41 -0.38
CA SER A 17 -11.43 -8.11 -0.96
C SER A 17 -11.84 -7.40 -2.26
N ALA A 18 -12.89 -7.87 -2.92
CA ALA A 18 -13.41 -7.16 -4.09
C ALA A 18 -13.85 -5.73 -3.73
N TYR A 19 -14.22 -5.48 -2.48
CA TYR A 19 -14.61 -4.15 -2.02
C TYR A 19 -13.44 -3.17 -1.97
N THR A 20 -12.20 -3.65 -1.82
CA THR A 20 -11.02 -2.80 -1.67
C THR A 20 -10.85 -1.84 -2.83
N GLN A 21 -10.99 -2.31 -4.07
CA GLN A 21 -10.86 -1.46 -5.25
C GLN A 21 -11.96 -0.41 -5.32
N PHE A 22 -13.18 -0.76 -4.91
CA PHE A 22 -14.29 0.16 -4.85
C PHE A 22 -14.05 1.26 -3.80
N ALA A 23 -13.65 0.87 -2.61
CA ALA A 23 -13.35 1.81 -1.53
C ALA A 23 -12.19 2.73 -1.89
N TYR A 24 -11.16 2.20 -2.54
CA TYR A 24 -10.02 2.98 -3.00
C TYR A 24 -10.43 4.05 -4.01
N LYS A 25 -11.24 3.66 -4.99
CA LYS A 25 -11.73 4.60 -6.00
C LYS A 25 -12.58 5.70 -5.36
N ASN A 26 -13.45 5.34 -4.43
CA ASN A 26 -14.29 6.31 -3.73
C ASN A 26 -13.46 7.30 -2.91
N GLU A 27 -12.43 6.81 -2.23
CA GLU A 27 -11.63 7.65 -1.34
C GLU A 27 -10.66 8.54 -2.11
N THR A 28 -10.03 8.02 -3.14
CA THR A 28 -8.94 8.73 -3.83
C THR A 28 -9.35 9.34 -5.17
N GLY A 29 -10.43 8.87 -5.77
CA GLY A 29 -10.82 9.25 -7.13
C GLY A 29 -9.97 8.60 -8.21
N ARG A 30 -9.00 7.77 -7.82
CA ARG A 30 -8.07 7.13 -8.77
C ARG A 30 -8.41 5.66 -8.96
N SER A 31 -7.97 5.10 -10.10
CA SER A 31 -8.14 3.68 -10.40
C SER A 31 -7.18 2.85 -9.55
N PHE A 32 -7.74 1.90 -8.80
CA PHE A 32 -6.97 0.95 -8.00
C PHE A 32 -5.99 0.16 -8.85
N LEU A 33 -6.46 -0.33 -10.00
CA LEU A 33 -5.62 -1.15 -10.90
C LEU A 33 -4.49 -0.36 -11.52
N ASP A 34 -4.75 0.89 -11.92
CA ASP A 34 -3.70 1.75 -12.48
C ASP A 34 -2.62 2.02 -11.43
N ASP A 35 -3.04 2.32 -10.20
CA ASP A 35 -2.10 2.60 -9.13
C ASP A 35 -1.33 1.34 -8.72
N LEU A 36 -2.00 0.19 -8.69
CA LEU A 36 -1.35 -1.09 -8.40
C LEU A 36 -0.29 -1.42 -9.46
N SER A 37 -0.58 -1.11 -10.71
CA SER A 37 0.38 -1.27 -11.81
C SER A 37 1.65 -0.46 -11.59
N LYS A 38 1.50 0.77 -11.09
CA LYS A 38 2.64 1.62 -10.77
C LYS A 38 3.50 1.03 -9.65
N LEU A 39 2.87 0.40 -8.67
CA LEU A 39 3.60 -0.27 -7.59
C LEU A 39 4.38 -1.49 -8.09
N THR A 40 3.81 -2.25 -9.02
CA THR A 40 4.53 -3.41 -9.56
C THR A 40 5.72 -2.99 -10.39
N GLU A 41 5.66 -1.86 -11.06
CA GLU A 41 6.81 -1.29 -11.77
C GLU A 41 7.95 -0.94 -10.82
N LEU A 42 7.65 -0.58 -9.59
CA LEU A 42 8.65 -0.25 -8.57
C LEU A 42 9.55 -1.43 -8.25
N LYS A 43 9.03 -2.65 -8.29
CA LYS A 43 9.82 -3.86 -8.05
C LYS A 43 10.97 -4.01 -9.05
N ASP A 44 10.79 -3.47 -10.24
CA ASP A 44 11.77 -3.58 -11.32
C ASP A 44 12.82 -2.47 -11.27
N LEU A 45 12.58 -1.44 -10.44
CA LEU A 45 13.58 -0.39 -10.21
C LEU A 45 14.63 -0.96 -9.25
N GLY A 46 15.79 -1.31 -9.79
CA GLY A 46 16.88 -1.78 -8.97
C GLY A 46 17.25 -0.74 -7.90
N SER A 47 17.70 -1.22 -6.76
CA SER A 47 18.05 -0.40 -5.61
C SER A 47 19.35 0.41 -5.82
N ASP A 48 19.95 0.36 -7.00
CA ASP A 48 21.31 0.84 -7.23
C ASP A 48 21.44 2.36 -7.28
N ASP A 49 20.32 3.09 -7.42
CA ASP A 49 20.39 4.54 -7.43
C ASP A 49 19.14 5.16 -6.81
N ILE A 50 19.15 5.22 -5.49
CA ILE A 50 18.07 5.78 -4.69
C ILE A 50 17.78 7.24 -5.07
N THR A 51 18.82 8.01 -5.41
CA THR A 51 18.69 9.43 -5.72
C THR A 51 17.94 9.69 -7.02
N LYS A 52 18.17 8.90 -8.05
CA LYS A 52 17.43 8.99 -9.30
C LYS A 52 16.01 8.46 -9.14
N SER A 53 15.82 7.50 -8.25
CA SER A 53 14.55 6.86 -8.01
C SER A 53 13.61 7.71 -7.14
N LEU A 54 14.13 8.66 -6.34
CA LEU A 54 13.31 9.42 -5.40
C LEU A 54 12.17 10.18 -6.07
N LYS A 55 12.43 10.85 -7.21
CA LYS A 55 11.38 11.56 -7.92
C LYS A 55 10.34 10.62 -8.52
N ALA A 56 10.79 9.46 -9.01
CA ALA A 56 9.90 8.44 -9.54
C ALA A 56 9.07 7.80 -8.43
N LEU A 57 9.58 7.78 -7.19
CA LEU A 57 8.90 7.19 -6.04
C LEU A 57 7.87 8.10 -5.41
N GLU A 58 7.93 9.42 -5.66
CA GLU A 58 7.02 10.37 -5.01
C GLU A 58 5.54 10.02 -5.20
N PRO A 59 5.04 9.76 -6.43
CA PRO A 59 3.65 9.33 -6.57
C PRO A 59 3.39 7.95 -5.94
N VAL A 60 4.41 7.10 -5.85
CA VAL A 60 4.29 5.75 -5.29
C VAL A 60 4.07 5.81 -3.77
N PHE A 61 4.66 6.77 -3.07
CA PHE A 61 4.44 6.93 -1.63
C PHE A 61 2.97 7.12 -1.31
N ASN A 62 2.30 8.00 -2.04
CA ASN A 62 0.87 8.24 -1.84
C ASN A 62 0.04 6.99 -2.14
N ILE A 63 0.40 6.24 -3.16
CA ILE A 63 -0.30 5.02 -3.53
C ILE A 63 -0.18 3.98 -2.41
N ILE A 64 1.04 3.76 -1.90
CA ILE A 64 1.27 2.80 -0.82
C ILE A 64 0.47 3.17 0.43
N LEU A 65 0.51 4.44 0.82
CA LEU A 65 -0.19 4.91 2.00
C LEU A 65 -1.71 4.85 1.81
N ASP A 66 -2.21 5.23 0.64
CA ASP A 66 -3.64 5.20 0.37
C ASP A 66 -4.17 3.76 0.35
N MET A 67 -3.46 2.84 -0.27
CA MET A 67 -3.84 1.43 -0.28
C MET A 67 -3.81 0.84 1.14
N SER A 68 -2.77 1.16 1.89
CA SER A 68 -2.64 0.70 3.28
C SER A 68 -3.78 1.21 4.14
N TYR A 69 -4.11 2.50 4.02
CA TYR A 69 -5.22 3.11 4.74
C TYR A 69 -6.54 2.38 4.46
N ILE A 70 -6.84 2.12 3.20
CA ILE A 70 -8.06 1.42 2.80
C ILE A 70 -8.09 0.00 3.39
N MET A 71 -6.98 -0.73 3.27
CA MET A 71 -6.91 -2.12 3.75
C MET A 71 -6.92 -2.21 5.28
N ILE A 72 -6.34 -1.24 5.97
CA ILE A 72 -6.40 -1.18 7.44
C ILE A 72 -7.84 -0.96 7.89
N ASN A 73 -8.52 0.02 7.31
CA ASN A 73 -9.91 0.30 7.69
C ASN A 73 -10.86 -0.82 7.25
N GLU A 74 -10.53 -1.58 6.24
CA GLU A 74 -11.32 -2.75 5.87
C GLU A 74 -11.16 -3.87 6.91
N ALA A 75 -9.96 -4.06 7.43
CA ALA A 75 -9.69 -5.06 8.46
C ALA A 75 -10.28 -4.65 9.81
N VAL A 76 -10.07 -3.40 10.22
CA VAL A 76 -10.54 -2.86 11.50
C VAL A 76 -11.17 -1.49 11.21
N PRO A 77 -12.49 -1.47 11.00
CA PRO A 77 -13.19 -0.21 10.67
C PRO A 77 -12.95 0.88 11.70
N ASN A 78 -12.83 2.11 11.22
CA ASN A 78 -12.67 3.31 12.05
C ASN A 78 -11.33 3.35 12.80
N THR A 79 -10.30 2.65 12.33
CA THR A 79 -8.95 2.75 12.91
C THR A 79 -8.43 4.18 12.78
N PHE A 80 -8.66 4.81 11.64
CA PHE A 80 -8.31 6.21 11.40
C PHE A 80 -9.53 6.96 10.91
N ASN A 81 -9.69 8.21 11.33
CA ASN A 81 -10.81 9.04 10.91
C ASN A 81 -10.71 9.46 9.44
N ASN A 82 -9.49 9.67 8.97
CA ASN A 82 -9.22 10.09 7.60
C ASN A 82 -7.78 9.74 7.21
N ARG A 83 -7.45 9.93 5.94
CA ARG A 83 -6.11 9.62 5.43
C ARG A 83 -5.04 10.48 6.06
N GLU A 84 -5.36 11.74 6.35
CA GLU A 84 -4.40 12.65 6.95
C GLU A 84 -3.94 12.14 8.33
N ASP A 85 -4.87 11.65 9.15
CA ASP A 85 -4.52 11.08 10.45
C ASP A 85 -3.61 9.87 10.30
N PHE A 86 -3.87 9.02 9.31
CA PHE A 86 -3.01 7.89 9.04
C PHE A 86 -1.62 8.34 8.61
N TYR A 87 -1.55 9.31 7.69
CA TYR A 87 -0.27 9.83 7.19
C TYR A 87 0.59 10.39 8.34
N LYS A 88 -0.04 11.11 9.27
CA LYS A 88 0.66 11.69 10.42
C LYS A 88 1.18 10.62 11.38
N SER A 89 0.60 9.43 11.36
CA SER A 89 1.04 8.33 12.22
C SER A 89 2.26 7.60 11.68
N ILE A 90 2.62 7.82 10.42
CA ILE A 90 3.74 7.15 9.77
C ILE A 90 4.97 8.06 9.81
N ASP A 91 5.98 7.65 10.58
CA ASP A 91 7.21 8.42 10.72
C ASP A 91 8.18 8.20 9.57
N CYS A 92 8.19 6.98 9.03
CA CYS A 92 9.11 6.59 7.96
C CYS A 92 8.45 5.54 7.07
N ILE A 93 8.37 5.80 5.76
CA ILE A 93 7.76 4.87 4.82
C ILE A 93 8.74 3.76 4.45
N PHE A 94 9.97 4.12 4.19
CA PHE A 94 11.01 3.16 3.81
C PHE A 94 12.08 3.09 4.89
N ASP A 95 12.12 2.00 5.63
CA ASP A 95 13.25 1.61 6.43
C ASP A 95 13.71 0.22 5.94
N ASP A 96 14.73 -0.35 6.56
CA ASP A 96 15.29 -1.61 6.10
C ASP A 96 14.26 -2.75 6.13
N ASP A 97 13.27 -2.67 7.02
CA ASP A 97 12.24 -3.68 7.15
C ASP A 97 11.07 -3.45 6.19
N ASN A 98 10.90 -2.23 5.69
CA ASN A 98 9.71 -1.85 4.92
C ASN A 98 9.72 -2.34 3.47
N MET A 99 10.86 -2.75 2.93
CA MET A 99 10.90 -3.27 1.55
C MET A 99 10.09 -4.57 1.43
N ASP A 100 10.20 -5.44 2.43
CA ASP A 100 9.38 -6.65 2.49
C ASP A 100 7.91 -6.30 2.71
N SER A 101 7.63 -5.27 3.50
CA SER A 101 6.27 -4.81 3.77
C SER A 101 5.57 -4.32 2.52
N ILE A 102 6.29 -3.59 1.66
CA ILE A 102 5.73 -3.11 0.39
C ILE A 102 5.34 -4.29 -0.50
N THR A 103 6.20 -5.30 -0.58
CA THR A 103 5.90 -6.52 -1.32
C THR A 103 4.65 -7.22 -0.77
N GLU A 104 4.52 -7.29 0.54
CA GLU A 104 3.35 -7.87 1.20
C GLU A 104 2.08 -7.08 0.92
N ILE A 105 2.17 -5.74 0.93
CA ILE A 105 1.03 -4.87 0.61
C ILE A 105 0.56 -5.12 -0.83
N ILE A 106 1.49 -5.17 -1.77
CA ILE A 106 1.18 -5.43 -3.18
C ILE A 106 0.52 -6.80 -3.33
N SER A 107 1.09 -7.83 -2.71
CA SER A 107 0.56 -9.19 -2.77
C SER A 107 -0.85 -9.28 -2.20
N LEU A 108 -1.09 -8.62 -1.07
CA LEU A 108 -2.41 -8.59 -0.46
C LEU A 108 -3.41 -7.87 -1.35
N ALA A 109 -3.03 -6.72 -1.90
CA ALA A 109 -3.88 -5.92 -2.79
C ALA A 109 -4.25 -6.71 -4.06
N LEU A 110 -3.34 -7.55 -4.55
CA LEU A 110 -3.60 -8.39 -5.73
C LEU A 110 -4.50 -9.58 -5.42
N SER A 111 -4.55 -10.02 -4.18
CA SER A 111 -5.20 -11.30 -3.81
C SER A 111 -6.67 -11.39 -4.22
N PRO A 112 -7.51 -10.33 -4.16
CA PRO A 112 -8.89 -10.43 -4.61
C PRO A 112 -9.04 -10.36 -6.13
N ILE A 113 -7.98 -9.99 -6.85
CA ILE A 113 -8.00 -9.82 -8.30
C ILE A 113 -7.47 -11.07 -9.00
N TYR A 114 -6.41 -11.66 -8.47
CA TYR A 114 -5.73 -12.77 -9.12
C TYR A 114 -5.18 -13.74 -8.08
N ARG A 115 -5.57 -15.00 -8.21
CA ARG A 115 -5.12 -16.10 -7.34
C ARG A 115 -4.31 -17.15 -8.07
N GLY A 116 -3.68 -16.78 -9.17
CA GLY A 116 -2.84 -17.71 -9.90
C GLY A 116 -1.46 -17.83 -9.29
N ASN A 117 -0.64 -18.68 -9.91
CA ASN A 117 0.78 -18.77 -9.58
C ASN A 117 1.47 -17.52 -10.10
N ILE A 118 1.75 -16.62 -9.21
CA ILE A 118 2.48 -15.41 -9.53
C ILE A 118 3.94 -15.61 -9.16
#